data_0960cc4723ed927fa3ff33c4ab816c4f
#
_entry.id   0960cc4723ed927fa3ff33c4ab816c4f
#
_cell.length_a   1.000
_cell.length_b   1.000
_cell.length_c   1.000
_cell.angle_alpha   90.00
_cell.angle_beta   90.00
_cell.angle_gamma   90.00
#
_symmetry.space_group_name_H-M   'P 1'
#
loop_
_entity.id
_entity.type
_entity.pdbx_description
1 polymer ?
#
loop_
_entity_poly.entity_id
_entity_poly.type
_entity_poly.pdbx_seq_one_letter_code
_entity_poly.pdbx_strand_id
1 'polypeptide(L)'
;MKKIITIALLAISTVAFAQKQKPMNIYEFPITRVIDGDTVAFQAPFLPPPLKQELSIRVFGVDTPEKGHRAMCPSEDQRGQAATAFTKNAITKAQKRQIAIADWDKYGGRVLGDIILDGQSLRMMLIQNGFAREYYGEAKTSWCN
;
A
#
# COMPACT_ATOMS: atom_id res chain seq x y z
N MET A 1 60.99 -6.03 19.85
CA MET A 1 59.77 -6.88 19.62
C MET A 1 58.67 -6.01 19.01
N LYS A 2 58.40 -6.16 17.74
CA LYS A 2 57.36 -5.40 17.04
C LYS A 2 56.02 -6.17 17.18
N LYS A 3 55.05 -5.62 17.87
CA LYS A 3 53.71 -6.17 17.95
C LYS A 3 52.97 -5.79 16.65
N ILE A 4 52.63 -6.80 15.85
CA ILE A 4 51.78 -6.65 14.67
C ILE A 4 50.33 -6.67 15.16
N ILE A 5 49.63 -5.53 15.06
CA ILE A 5 48.23 -5.44 15.33
C ILE A 5 47.51 -5.79 14.02
N THR A 6 46.90 -6.98 13.96
CA THR A 6 46.10 -7.40 12.82
C THR A 6 44.67 -6.79 13.02
N ILE A 7 44.40 -5.76 12.24
CA ILE A 7 43.05 -5.16 12.17
C ILE A 7 42.20 -6.08 11.26
N ALA A 8 41.29 -6.86 11.86
CA ALA A 8 40.29 -7.61 11.13
C ALA A 8 39.23 -6.62 10.58
N LEU A 9 39.24 -6.40 9.28
CA LEU A 9 38.21 -5.66 8.59
C LEU A 9 36.96 -6.52 8.55
N LEU A 10 35.96 -6.20 9.39
CA LEU A 10 34.62 -6.82 9.35
C LEU A 10 33.90 -6.22 8.14
N ALA A 11 33.84 -6.95 7.04
CA ALA A 11 33.02 -6.60 5.89
C ALA A 11 31.54 -6.79 6.28
N ILE A 12 30.88 -5.68 6.62
CA ILE A 12 29.42 -5.67 6.80
C ILE A 12 28.81 -5.77 5.40
N SER A 13 28.42 -6.98 5.01
CA SER A 13 27.61 -7.20 3.82
C SER A 13 26.22 -6.62 4.07
N THR A 14 25.99 -5.39 3.63
CA THR A 14 24.65 -4.83 3.51
C THR A 14 23.95 -5.57 2.39
N VAL A 15 23.14 -6.56 2.74
CA VAL A 15 22.18 -7.17 1.80
C VAL A 15 21.17 -6.07 1.50
N ALA A 16 21.37 -5.36 0.40
CA ALA A 16 20.37 -4.47 -0.15
C ALA A 16 19.19 -5.34 -0.59
N PHE A 17 18.13 -5.35 0.21
CA PHE A 17 16.83 -5.81 -0.26
C PHE A 17 16.42 -4.84 -1.37
N ALA A 18 16.68 -5.23 -2.62
CA ALA A 18 16.13 -4.55 -3.77
C ALA A 18 14.60 -4.73 -3.68
N GLN A 19 13.94 -3.74 -3.09
CA GLN A 19 12.49 -3.66 -3.10
C GLN A 19 12.06 -3.67 -4.56
N LYS A 20 11.15 -4.58 -4.91
CA LYS A 20 10.50 -4.64 -6.23
C LYS A 20 9.57 -3.44 -6.40
N GLN A 21 10.11 -2.24 -6.32
CA GLN A 21 9.33 -1.03 -6.55
C GLN A 21 9.13 -0.85 -8.06
N LYS A 22 7.87 -0.86 -8.48
CA LYS A 22 7.52 -0.44 -9.82
C LYS A 22 7.68 1.08 -9.93
N PRO A 23 8.17 1.62 -11.05
CA PRO A 23 8.14 3.06 -11.29
C PRO A 23 6.67 3.53 -11.28
N MET A 24 6.41 4.67 -10.63
CA MET A 24 5.07 5.21 -10.46
C MET A 24 5.02 6.65 -10.96
N ASN A 25 3.96 6.99 -11.68
CA ASN A 25 3.64 8.37 -12.05
C ASN A 25 2.70 8.97 -11.01
N ILE A 26 2.98 10.19 -10.58
CA ILE A 26 2.26 10.87 -9.50
C ILE A 26 1.27 11.89 -10.07
N TYR A 27 0.04 11.87 -9.58
CA TYR A 27 -1.06 12.73 -9.97
C TYR A 27 -1.79 13.29 -8.75
N GLU A 28 -2.42 14.45 -8.90
CA GLU A 28 -3.24 15.08 -7.85
C GLU A 28 -4.74 14.90 -8.13
N PHE A 29 -5.16 13.67 -8.40
CA PHE A 29 -6.57 13.36 -8.57
C PHE A 29 -7.29 13.30 -7.21
N PRO A 30 -8.49 13.90 -7.08
CA PRO A 30 -9.26 13.84 -5.85
C PRO A 30 -9.63 12.42 -5.46
N ILE A 31 -9.41 12.06 -4.20
CA ILE A 31 -9.89 10.81 -3.62
C ILE A 31 -11.37 10.98 -3.31
N THR A 32 -12.21 10.08 -3.80
CA THR A 32 -13.67 10.17 -3.65
C THR A 32 -14.20 9.37 -2.48
N ARG A 33 -13.62 8.19 -2.21
CA ARG A 33 -14.03 7.32 -1.09
C ARG A 33 -12.98 6.27 -0.78
N VAL A 34 -13.00 5.78 0.45
CA VAL A 34 -12.20 4.62 0.89
C VAL A 34 -13.06 3.37 0.77
N ILE A 35 -12.54 2.36 0.07
CA ILE A 35 -13.22 1.08 -0.14
C ILE A 35 -12.78 0.08 0.93
N ASP A 36 -11.48 -0.13 1.07
CA ASP A 36 -10.83 -1.02 2.05
C ASP A 36 -9.57 -0.37 2.60
N GLY A 37 -8.87 -1.05 3.48
CA GLY A 37 -7.61 -0.55 4.04
C GLY A 37 -6.55 -0.25 2.98
N ASP A 38 -6.51 -1.06 1.91
CA ASP A 38 -5.54 -0.93 0.81
C ASP A 38 -6.16 -0.44 -0.52
N THR A 39 -7.42 -0.06 -0.53
CA THR A 39 -8.12 0.30 -1.78
C THR A 39 -8.97 1.55 -1.61
N VAL A 40 -8.74 2.54 -2.47
CA VAL A 40 -9.55 3.77 -2.51
C VAL A 40 -10.04 4.06 -3.92
N ALA A 41 -11.12 4.81 -4.05
CA ALA A 41 -11.58 5.36 -5.32
C ALA A 41 -11.10 6.79 -5.48
N PHE A 42 -10.82 7.18 -6.71
CA PHE A 42 -10.40 8.51 -7.08
C PHE A 42 -11.07 8.99 -8.36
N GLN A 43 -11.17 10.29 -8.52
CA GLN A 43 -11.72 10.90 -9.72
C GLN A 43 -10.77 10.72 -10.89
N ALA A 44 -11.28 10.16 -11.99
CA ALA A 44 -10.54 9.89 -13.22
C ALA A 44 -11.10 10.71 -14.39
N PRO A 45 -10.83 12.03 -14.47
CA PRO A 45 -11.43 12.93 -15.46
C PRO A 45 -10.97 12.65 -16.89
N PHE A 46 -9.92 11.86 -17.06
CA PHE A 46 -9.40 11.44 -18.35
C PHE A 46 -10.21 10.31 -19.01
N LEU A 47 -11.16 9.70 -18.30
CA LEU A 47 -12.06 8.70 -18.88
C LEU A 47 -13.16 9.38 -19.67
N PRO A 48 -13.33 9.03 -20.97
CA PRO A 48 -14.35 9.66 -21.81
C PRO A 48 -15.76 9.15 -21.48
N PRO A 49 -16.79 9.99 -21.63
CA PRO A 49 -18.18 9.50 -21.60
C PRO A 49 -18.41 8.39 -22.65
N PRO A 50 -19.27 7.38 -22.37
CA PRO A 50 -20.15 7.25 -21.22
C PRO A 50 -19.50 6.53 -20.00
N LEU A 51 -18.18 6.38 -19.96
CA LEU A 51 -17.50 5.74 -18.87
C LEU A 51 -17.65 6.58 -17.59
N LYS A 52 -17.83 5.88 -16.46
CA LYS A 52 -17.82 6.55 -15.15
C LYS A 52 -16.42 7.14 -14.91
N GLN A 53 -16.36 8.42 -14.60
CA GLN A 53 -15.10 9.10 -14.32
C GLN A 53 -14.60 8.83 -12.89
N GLU A 54 -14.56 7.57 -12.51
CA GLU A 54 -14.02 7.10 -11.25
C GLU A 54 -13.26 5.79 -11.48
N LEU A 55 -12.08 5.68 -10.91
CA LEU A 55 -11.30 4.44 -10.84
C LEU A 55 -10.97 4.14 -9.39
N SER A 56 -10.68 2.89 -9.10
CA SER A 56 -10.07 2.52 -7.83
C SER A 56 -8.57 2.28 -7.99
N ILE A 57 -7.83 2.58 -6.93
CA ILE A 57 -6.41 2.23 -6.79
C ILE A 57 -6.25 1.28 -5.64
N ARG A 58 -5.53 0.19 -5.87
CA ARG A 58 -5.06 -0.71 -4.83
C ARG A 58 -3.60 -0.42 -4.52
N VAL A 59 -3.29 -0.28 -3.24
CA VAL A 59 -1.91 -0.11 -2.78
C VAL A 59 -1.11 -1.37 -3.13
N PHE A 60 -0.08 -1.19 -3.95
CA PHE A 60 0.78 -2.26 -4.41
C PHE A 60 1.71 -2.75 -3.29
N GLY A 61 1.95 -4.06 -3.26
CA GLY A 61 2.90 -4.66 -2.34
C GLY A 61 2.40 -4.85 -0.91
N VAL A 62 1.08 -4.78 -0.69
CA VAL A 62 0.46 -5.05 0.61
C VAL A 62 -0.74 -5.98 0.51
N ASP A 63 -1.00 -6.65 1.62
CA ASP A 63 -2.24 -7.34 1.91
C ASP A 63 -2.79 -6.83 3.24
N THR A 64 -4.03 -6.35 3.23
CA THR A 64 -4.79 -5.96 4.42
C THR A 64 -5.83 -7.02 4.75
N PRO A 65 -6.28 -7.14 6.02
CA PRO A 65 -7.38 -8.01 6.37
C PRO A 65 -8.64 -7.64 5.58
N GLU A 66 -9.39 -8.64 5.16
CA GLU A 66 -10.70 -8.45 4.52
C GLU A 66 -11.76 -8.03 5.56
N LYS A 67 -12.85 -7.42 5.09
CA LYS A 67 -13.97 -7.02 5.94
C LYS A 67 -15.32 -7.47 5.39
N GLY A 68 -16.31 -7.52 6.26
CA GLY A 68 -17.68 -7.95 5.91
C GLY A 68 -17.70 -9.37 5.40
N HIS A 69 -18.48 -9.61 4.36
CA HIS A 69 -18.67 -10.94 3.79
C HIS A 69 -17.43 -11.57 3.14
N ARG A 70 -16.35 -10.79 2.96
CA ARG A 70 -15.06 -11.28 2.43
C ARG A 70 -14.12 -11.77 3.52
N ALA A 71 -14.34 -11.39 4.77
CA ALA A 71 -13.56 -11.85 5.90
C ALA A 71 -13.80 -13.34 6.16
N MET A 72 -12.72 -14.07 6.42
CA MET A 72 -12.77 -15.51 6.68
C MET A 72 -13.20 -15.85 8.11
N CYS A 73 -13.17 -14.87 9.01
CA CYS A 73 -13.53 -15.02 10.42
C CYS A 73 -13.84 -13.65 11.05
N PRO A 74 -14.52 -13.60 12.21
CA PRO A 74 -14.84 -12.34 12.89
C PRO A 74 -13.61 -11.50 13.27
N SER A 75 -12.49 -12.11 13.63
CA SER A 75 -11.26 -11.38 13.96
C SER A 75 -10.64 -10.72 12.74
N GLU A 76 -10.70 -11.35 11.58
CA GLU A 76 -10.28 -10.72 10.32
C GLU A 76 -11.18 -9.54 9.97
N ASP A 77 -12.50 -9.67 10.08
CA ASP A 77 -13.44 -8.58 9.83
C ASP A 77 -13.14 -7.36 10.69
N GLN A 78 -12.92 -7.55 11.99
CA GLN A 78 -12.56 -6.46 12.89
C GLN A 78 -11.26 -5.76 12.46
N ARG A 79 -10.24 -6.54 12.11
CA ARG A 79 -8.97 -6.01 11.60
C ARG A 79 -9.12 -5.28 10.27
N GLY A 80 -9.95 -5.79 9.37
CA GLY A 80 -10.27 -5.17 8.08
C GLY A 80 -10.99 -3.84 8.25
N GLN A 81 -11.93 -3.76 9.18
CA GLN A 81 -12.60 -2.52 9.55
C GLN A 81 -11.62 -1.50 10.16
N ALA A 82 -10.72 -1.96 11.04
CA ALA A 82 -9.69 -1.11 11.64
C ALA A 82 -8.70 -0.57 10.60
N ALA A 83 -8.26 -1.42 9.66
CA ALA A 83 -7.39 -0.99 8.55
C ALA A 83 -8.10 0.05 7.65
N THR A 84 -9.37 -0.16 7.34
CA THR A 84 -10.19 0.79 6.57
C THR A 84 -10.33 2.13 7.30
N ALA A 85 -10.61 2.10 8.60
CA ALA A 85 -10.71 3.30 9.43
C ALA A 85 -9.37 4.05 9.51
N PHE A 86 -8.26 3.34 9.63
CA PHE A 86 -6.93 3.91 9.61
C PHE A 86 -6.66 4.68 8.30
N THR A 87 -6.90 4.02 7.16
CA THR A 87 -6.72 4.64 5.83
C THR A 87 -7.60 5.87 5.65
N LYS A 88 -8.88 5.77 6.03
CA LYS A 88 -9.81 6.90 5.98
C LYS A 88 -9.33 8.09 6.82
N ASN A 89 -8.86 7.82 8.03
CA ASN A 89 -8.34 8.84 8.94
C ASN A 89 -7.05 9.48 8.41
N ALA A 90 -6.12 8.67 7.90
CA ALA A 90 -4.88 9.15 7.30
C ALA A 90 -5.14 10.09 6.11
N ILE A 91 -6.06 9.72 5.21
CA ILE A 91 -6.47 10.54 4.07
C ILE A 91 -7.13 11.83 4.52
N THR A 92 -8.02 11.77 5.52
CA THR A 92 -8.75 12.94 6.02
C THR A 92 -7.80 13.95 6.68
N LYS A 93 -6.80 13.49 7.40
CA LYS A 93 -5.81 14.34 8.08
C LYS A 93 -4.78 14.96 7.15
N ALA A 94 -4.51 14.35 6.02
CA ALA A 94 -3.49 14.82 5.08
C ALA A 94 -3.93 16.14 4.42
N GLN A 95 -3.02 17.08 4.32
CA GLN A 95 -3.22 18.34 3.58
C GLN A 95 -3.01 18.12 2.09
N LYS A 96 -1.93 17.42 1.72
CA LYS A 96 -1.61 17.07 0.33
C LYS A 96 -1.85 15.58 0.10
N ARG A 97 -2.66 15.27 -0.93
CA ARG A 97 -3.01 13.90 -1.31
C ARG A 97 -2.67 13.69 -2.77
N GLN A 98 -1.88 12.67 -3.05
CA GLN A 98 -1.45 12.35 -4.40
C GLN A 98 -1.67 10.86 -4.67
N ILE A 99 -1.96 10.54 -5.92
CA ILE A 99 -2.11 9.16 -6.41
C ILE A 99 -0.86 8.82 -7.21
N ALA A 100 -0.16 7.78 -6.82
CA ALA A 100 1.00 7.25 -7.53
C ALA A 100 0.59 5.99 -8.29
N ILE A 101 0.48 6.05 -9.61
CA ILE A 101 0.00 4.94 -10.45
C ILE A 101 1.19 4.22 -11.07
N ALA A 102 1.25 2.90 -10.89
CA ALA A 102 2.26 2.03 -11.47
C ALA A 102 1.76 1.28 -12.70
N ASP A 103 0.56 0.68 -12.63
CA ASP A 103 0.07 -0.23 -13.65
C ASP A 103 -1.44 -0.47 -13.52
N TRP A 104 -2.04 -1.15 -14.50
CA TRP A 104 -3.37 -1.71 -14.37
C TRP A 104 -3.36 -2.98 -13.53
N ASP A 105 -4.40 -3.15 -12.70
CA ASP A 105 -4.63 -4.43 -12.05
C ASP A 105 -5.21 -5.44 -13.07
N LYS A 106 -4.83 -6.69 -12.92
CA LYS A 106 -5.30 -7.80 -13.76
C LYS A 106 -6.82 -8.00 -13.82
N TYR A 107 -7.55 -7.42 -12.86
CA TYR A 107 -9.01 -7.54 -12.78
C TYR A 107 -9.78 -6.44 -13.54
N GLY A 108 -9.10 -5.47 -14.15
CA GLY A 108 -9.72 -4.33 -14.83
C GLY A 108 -10.41 -3.34 -13.87
N GLY A 109 -10.66 -2.10 -14.34
CA GLY A 109 -11.36 -1.07 -13.56
C GLY A 109 -10.63 -0.59 -12.29
N ARG A 110 -9.44 -1.11 -12.03
CA ARG A 110 -8.60 -0.81 -10.89
C ARG A 110 -7.15 -0.65 -11.35
N VAL A 111 -6.45 0.29 -10.76
CA VAL A 111 -5.01 0.47 -10.97
C VAL A 111 -4.23 0.01 -9.73
N LEU A 112 -2.97 -0.33 -9.92
CA LEU A 112 -2.01 -0.62 -8.87
C LEU A 112 -1.11 0.58 -8.65
N GLY A 113 -0.82 0.89 -7.40
CA GLY A 113 0.05 2.01 -7.09
C GLY A 113 0.17 2.27 -5.60
N ASP A 114 0.28 3.54 -5.24
CA ASP A 114 0.31 3.98 -3.85
C ASP A 114 -0.45 5.31 -3.71
N ILE A 115 -0.70 5.68 -2.48
CA ILE A 115 -1.29 6.97 -2.12
C ILE A 115 -0.27 7.71 -1.28
N ILE A 116 0.07 8.92 -1.70
CA ILE A 116 1.07 9.74 -1.03
C ILE A 116 0.35 10.83 -0.26
N LEU A 117 0.51 10.80 1.05
CA LEU A 117 -0.16 11.68 2.00
C LEU A 117 0.89 12.54 2.70
N ASP A 118 0.91 13.85 2.41
CA ASP A 118 1.94 14.79 2.90
C ASP A 118 3.37 14.25 2.68
N GLY A 119 3.62 13.65 1.50
CA GLY A 119 4.90 13.06 1.14
C GLY A 119 5.17 11.66 1.70
N GLN A 120 4.24 11.07 2.46
CA GLN A 120 4.38 9.73 3.04
C GLN A 120 3.56 8.70 2.27
N SER A 121 4.16 7.54 2.03
CA SER A 121 3.50 6.38 1.40
C SER A 121 2.46 5.76 2.33
N LEU A 122 1.22 5.62 1.86
CA LEU A 122 0.18 4.89 2.60
C LEU A 122 0.57 3.42 2.81
N ARG A 123 1.23 2.82 1.82
CA ARG A 123 1.77 1.46 1.93
C ARG A 123 2.66 1.34 3.17
N MET A 124 3.61 2.24 3.34
CA MET A 124 4.53 2.22 4.48
C MET A 124 3.79 2.48 5.79
N MET A 125 2.84 3.42 5.79
CA MET A 125 2.03 3.71 6.98
C MET A 125 1.24 2.49 7.45
N LEU A 126 0.61 1.75 6.52
CA LEU A 126 -0.16 0.53 6.83
C LEU A 126 0.74 -0.56 7.42
N ILE A 127 1.89 -0.82 6.82
CA ILE A 127 2.84 -1.84 7.29
C ILE A 127 3.40 -1.46 8.67
N GLN A 128 3.87 -0.23 8.85
CA GLN A 128 4.48 0.23 10.09
C GLN A 128 3.50 0.23 11.28
N ASN A 129 2.21 0.42 11.02
CA ASN A 129 1.17 0.41 12.04
C ASN A 129 0.48 -0.96 12.21
N GLY A 130 0.95 -2.00 11.52
CA GLY A 130 0.45 -3.35 11.66
C GLY A 130 -0.89 -3.63 10.99
N PHE A 131 -1.36 -2.75 10.11
CA PHE A 131 -2.62 -2.90 9.36
C PHE A 131 -2.45 -3.66 8.06
N ALA A 132 -1.23 -3.86 7.59
CA ALA A 132 -0.92 -4.60 6.38
C ALA A 132 0.35 -5.43 6.54
N ARG A 133 0.48 -6.45 5.71
CA ARG A 133 1.70 -7.24 5.51
C ARG A 133 2.22 -7.00 4.10
N GLU A 134 3.51 -7.14 3.90
CA GLU A 134 4.08 -7.15 2.55
C GLU A 134 3.51 -8.34 1.75
N TYR A 135 3.11 -8.06 0.51
CA TYR A 135 2.50 -9.06 -0.36
C TYR A 135 2.77 -8.73 -1.84
N TYR A 136 3.33 -9.68 -2.57
CA TYR A 136 3.70 -9.52 -3.98
C TYR A 136 3.13 -10.63 -4.88
N GLY A 137 2.04 -11.29 -4.45
CA GLY A 137 1.36 -12.32 -5.23
C GLY A 137 1.65 -13.76 -4.80
N GLU A 138 2.42 -13.96 -3.74
CA GLU A 138 2.61 -15.26 -3.09
C GLU A 138 1.34 -15.74 -2.38
N ALA A 139 1.38 -16.92 -1.75
CA ALA A 139 0.27 -17.41 -0.95
C ALA A 139 -0.01 -16.47 0.24
N LYS A 140 -1.26 -16.04 0.41
CA LYS A 140 -1.67 -15.18 1.52
C LYS A 140 -1.57 -15.91 2.86
N THR A 141 -1.06 -15.23 3.86
CA THR A 141 -1.10 -15.69 5.25
C THR A 141 -2.45 -15.29 5.87
N SER A 142 -3.06 -16.22 6.63
CA SER A 142 -4.32 -15.95 7.31
C SER A 142 -4.23 -14.76 8.27
N TRP A 143 -5.30 -13.98 8.33
CA TRP A 143 -5.56 -12.94 9.32
C TRP A 143 -6.43 -13.43 10.48
N CYS A 144 -6.90 -14.66 10.41
CA CYS A 144 -7.63 -15.35 11.48
C CYS A 144 -6.65 -15.93 12.52
N ASN A 145 -7.01 -15.82 13.75
CA ASN A 145 -6.28 -16.44 14.88
C ASN A 145 -7.19 -17.41 15.60
#